data_98e4057217090b3b194695289413ba73
#
_entry.id   98e4057217090b3b194695289413ba73
#
_cell.length_a   1.000
_cell.length_b   1.000
_cell.length_c   1.000
_cell.angle_alpha   90.00
_cell.angle_beta   90.00
_cell.angle_gamma   90.00
#
_symmetry.space_group_name_H-M   'P 1'
#
loop_
_entity.id
_entity.type
_entity.pdbx_description
1 polymer ?
#
loop_
_entity_poly.entity_id
_entity_poly.type
_entity_poly.pdbx_seq_one_letter_code
_entity_poly.pdbx_strand_id
1 'polypeptide(L)'
;MNINMNKKTLTVLGLAMMLGLSSCHADLDRMPTNITTAEKVYSTPEGIKQSLAKVYGTYAIPGGDVQGQNEDFTDFVRSFYNLQELPTDEAICAWNDNGIRDLHNISWSSSNPYVKGLFYRSTVQIKFANEFLKNTAGKANEPTIKQYRAEARFIRAFQNWVLMDIYGNPPFISEDLPVGSVSPRQIQRADLFKYIESELKAIEADLAEPKANEYGRADKAAAWALLARLYLNAEVYTGTARYADAAAYAERVINSGKYSLGSDYSNLFKADNEKSPETILSANYDGLKTQVFGGLTFIINASSNGDAAKALNVNWGIGGWGGNRATKEFANLFPTGDKRILFGATTPEINDVSKFA
;
A
#
# COMPACT_ATOMS: atom_id res chain seq x y z
N MET A 1 49.13 -10.59 56.69
CA MET A 1 48.25 -11.65 57.26
C MET A 1 48.22 -12.78 56.21
N ASN A 2 49.11 -13.78 56.37
CA ASN A 2 49.17 -14.94 55.49
C ASN A 2 48.11 -15.95 55.86
N ILE A 3 47.07 -16.10 55.03
CA ILE A 3 46.04 -17.11 55.26
C ILE A 3 46.59 -18.44 54.71
N ASN A 4 47.05 -19.33 55.60
CA ASN A 4 47.51 -20.66 55.21
C ASN A 4 46.28 -21.57 55.06
N MET A 5 45.70 -21.66 53.88
CA MET A 5 44.55 -22.50 53.58
C MET A 5 44.98 -23.97 53.44
N ASN A 6 44.35 -24.84 54.18
CA ASN A 6 44.58 -26.29 54.18
C ASN A 6 44.10 -26.88 52.82
N LYS A 7 44.83 -27.87 52.29
CA LYS A 7 44.51 -28.52 50.99
C LYS A 7 43.05 -29.00 50.91
N LYS A 8 42.47 -29.45 52.02
CA LYS A 8 41.05 -29.86 52.08
C LYS A 8 40.08 -28.69 51.86
N THR A 9 40.41 -27.50 52.34
CA THR A 9 39.59 -26.30 52.21
C THR A 9 39.64 -25.78 50.75
N LEU A 10 40.81 -25.91 50.09
CA LEU A 10 40.96 -25.55 48.66
C LEU A 10 40.17 -26.49 47.76
N THR A 11 40.12 -27.80 48.07
CA THR A 11 39.35 -28.79 47.29
C THR A 11 37.84 -28.59 47.45
N VAL A 12 37.34 -28.23 48.62
CA VAL A 12 35.92 -27.94 48.86
C VAL A 12 35.49 -26.65 48.17
N LEU A 13 36.35 -25.60 48.19
CA LEU A 13 36.08 -24.36 47.45
C LEU A 13 36.06 -24.58 45.93
N GLY A 14 36.97 -25.40 45.40
CA GLY A 14 37.02 -25.77 43.98
C GLY A 14 35.78 -26.55 43.53
N LEU A 15 35.29 -27.48 44.38
CA LEU A 15 34.07 -28.25 44.09
C LEU A 15 32.82 -27.38 44.17
N ALA A 16 32.74 -26.45 45.11
CA ALA A 16 31.64 -25.49 45.22
C ALA A 16 31.59 -24.51 44.06
N MET A 17 32.74 -24.07 43.49
CA MET A 17 32.81 -23.23 42.28
C MET A 17 32.40 -23.99 41.03
N MET A 18 32.67 -25.28 40.89
CA MET A 18 32.25 -26.09 39.75
C MET A 18 30.74 -26.37 39.74
N LEU A 19 30.11 -26.47 40.91
CA LEU A 19 28.64 -26.64 41.01
C LEU A 19 27.86 -25.35 40.75
N GLY A 20 28.47 -24.19 40.88
CA GLY A 20 27.85 -22.88 40.57
C GLY A 20 27.82 -22.52 39.10
N LEU A 21 28.63 -23.19 38.25
CA LEU A 21 28.72 -22.88 36.82
C LEU A 21 27.73 -23.66 35.91
N SER A 22 27.04 -24.65 36.47
CA SER A 22 26.09 -25.49 35.73
C SER A 22 24.62 -24.98 35.78
N SER A 23 24.35 -23.88 36.48
CA SER A 23 22.97 -23.40 36.74
C SER A 23 22.36 -22.47 35.70
N CYS A 24 23.06 -22.11 34.62
CA CYS A 24 22.55 -21.09 33.68
C CYS A 24 22.31 -21.57 32.26
N HIS A 25 22.26 -22.87 31.96
CA HIS A 25 22.18 -23.32 30.57
C HIS A 25 20.82 -23.80 30.06
N ALA A 26 19.79 -23.86 30.90
CA ALA A 26 18.58 -24.59 30.49
C ALA A 26 17.38 -23.73 30.06
N ASP A 27 17.36 -22.41 30.28
CA ASP A 27 16.09 -21.66 30.23
C ASP A 27 16.10 -20.33 29.45
N LEU A 28 17.20 -20.01 28.77
CA LEU A 28 17.29 -18.75 27.98
C LEU A 28 16.63 -18.82 26.59
N ASP A 29 16.33 -20.02 26.09
CA ASP A 29 15.71 -20.24 24.79
C ASP A 29 14.22 -20.56 24.87
N ARG A 30 13.55 -20.21 25.95
CA ARG A 30 12.09 -20.36 26.03
C ARG A 30 11.40 -19.39 25.08
N MET A 31 10.79 -19.96 24.03
CA MET A 31 9.85 -19.22 23.20
C MET A 31 8.68 -18.74 24.07
N PRO A 32 8.27 -17.45 23.98
CA PRO A 32 7.11 -16.95 24.71
C PRO A 32 5.87 -17.75 24.35
N THR A 33 5.20 -18.33 25.35
CA THR A 33 4.02 -19.17 25.13
C THR A 33 2.76 -18.36 24.77
N ASN A 34 2.78 -17.07 25.08
CA ASN A 34 1.68 -16.12 24.88
C ASN A 34 1.83 -15.24 23.61
N ILE A 35 2.90 -15.44 22.83
CA ILE A 35 3.14 -14.71 21.59
C ILE A 35 3.02 -15.69 20.42
N THR A 36 2.31 -15.27 19.37
CA THR A 36 2.28 -16.00 18.11
C THR A 36 3.58 -15.75 17.35
N THR A 37 4.42 -16.77 17.25
CA THR A 37 5.70 -16.69 16.53
C THR A 37 5.49 -16.86 15.02
N ALA A 38 6.40 -16.35 14.21
CA ALA A 38 6.38 -16.55 12.75
C ALA A 38 6.34 -18.05 12.40
N GLU A 39 7.12 -18.89 13.08
CA GLU A 39 7.11 -20.34 12.89
C GLU A 39 5.71 -20.95 13.08
N LYS A 40 4.99 -20.56 14.13
CA LYS A 40 3.61 -20.99 14.37
C LYS A 40 2.66 -20.56 13.25
N VAL A 41 2.75 -19.30 12.81
CA VAL A 41 1.90 -18.75 11.76
C VAL A 41 2.13 -19.48 10.45
N TYR A 42 3.38 -19.60 10.03
CA TYR A 42 3.73 -20.21 8.74
C TYR A 42 3.74 -21.75 8.75
N SER A 43 3.44 -22.40 9.88
CA SER A 43 3.31 -23.85 9.96
C SER A 43 1.99 -24.38 9.38
N THR A 44 0.94 -23.55 9.32
CA THR A 44 -0.40 -23.96 8.88
C THR A 44 -0.83 -23.24 7.59
N PRO A 45 -1.63 -23.91 6.71
CA PRO A 45 -2.18 -23.24 5.51
C PRO A 45 -3.00 -22.00 5.85
N GLU A 46 -3.78 -22.03 6.92
CA GLU A 46 -4.58 -20.88 7.37
C GLU A 46 -3.70 -19.72 7.82
N GLY A 47 -2.68 -19.97 8.63
CA GLY A 47 -1.73 -18.93 9.07
C GLY A 47 -0.97 -18.31 7.89
N ILE A 48 -0.63 -19.10 6.86
CA ILE A 48 -0.01 -18.59 5.65
C ILE A 48 -1.00 -17.66 4.89
N LYS A 49 -2.28 -18.07 4.75
CA LYS A 49 -3.30 -17.24 4.11
C LYS A 49 -3.54 -15.94 4.89
N GLN A 50 -3.59 -15.99 6.21
CA GLN A 50 -3.71 -14.81 7.08
C GLN A 50 -2.50 -13.86 6.93
N SER A 51 -1.30 -14.42 6.80
CA SER A 51 -0.09 -13.61 6.55
C SER A 51 -0.14 -12.92 5.17
N LEU A 52 -0.64 -13.60 4.14
CA LEU A 52 -0.89 -12.96 2.85
C LEU A 52 -1.95 -11.86 2.97
N ALA A 53 -3.04 -12.10 3.72
CA ALA A 53 -4.05 -11.07 3.98
C ALA A 53 -3.46 -9.83 4.66
N LYS A 54 -2.47 -9.98 5.54
CA LYS A 54 -1.74 -8.85 6.14
C LYS A 54 -0.98 -8.03 5.07
N VAL A 55 -0.39 -8.69 4.06
CA VAL A 55 0.28 -8.00 2.94
C VAL A 55 -0.70 -7.12 2.17
N TYR A 56 -1.90 -7.60 1.87
CA TYR A 56 -2.96 -6.81 1.24
C TYR A 56 -3.55 -5.75 2.18
N GLY A 57 -3.76 -6.11 3.45
CA GLY A 57 -4.39 -5.26 4.45
C GLY A 57 -3.70 -3.92 4.66
N THR A 58 -2.42 -3.82 4.33
CA THR A 58 -1.64 -2.59 4.44
C THR A 58 -2.20 -1.43 3.60
N TYR A 59 -3.01 -1.71 2.57
CA TYR A 59 -3.73 -0.68 1.80
C TYR A 59 -4.92 -0.09 2.55
N ALA A 60 -5.52 -0.85 3.46
CA ALA A 60 -6.81 -0.55 4.06
C ALA A 60 -6.78 -0.36 5.59
N ILE A 61 -5.62 -0.57 6.23
CA ILE A 61 -5.46 -0.42 7.67
C ILE A 61 -4.62 0.81 8.01
N PRO A 62 -4.90 1.50 9.14
CA PRO A 62 -4.13 2.68 9.55
C PRO A 62 -2.70 2.34 9.93
N GLY A 63 -1.91 3.40 10.04
CA GLY A 63 -0.48 3.38 10.14
C GLY A 63 0.17 2.97 11.45
N GLY A 64 -0.49 2.23 12.33
CA GLY A 64 0.09 1.77 13.60
C GLY A 64 1.42 0.99 13.47
N ASP A 65 1.67 0.42 12.29
CA ASP A 65 2.94 -0.25 11.96
C ASP A 65 4.06 0.73 11.54
N VAL A 66 3.75 2.02 11.40
CA VAL A 66 4.72 3.07 11.02
C VAL A 66 5.08 3.89 12.24
N GLN A 67 6.04 3.40 13.01
CA GLN A 67 6.45 3.98 14.29
C GLN A 67 6.81 5.47 14.17
N GLY A 68 6.23 6.29 15.04
CA GLY A 68 6.53 7.72 15.13
C GLY A 68 5.83 8.59 14.08
N GLN A 69 4.90 8.06 13.29
CA GLN A 69 4.08 8.81 12.35
C GLN A 69 2.61 8.85 12.81
N ASN A 70 1.95 9.97 12.53
CA ASN A 70 0.51 10.09 12.73
C ASN A 70 -0.23 9.22 11.69
N GLU A 71 -1.26 8.49 12.11
CA GLU A 71 -2.10 7.64 11.26
C GLU A 71 -2.66 8.40 10.04
N ASP A 72 -3.07 9.67 10.23
CA ASP A 72 -3.64 10.51 9.17
C ASP A 72 -2.71 10.72 7.98
N PHE A 73 -1.38 10.69 8.21
CA PHE A 73 -0.38 10.92 7.17
C PHE A 73 0.23 9.63 6.61
N THR A 74 -0.06 8.49 7.21
CA THR A 74 0.52 7.20 6.83
C THR A 74 -0.50 6.24 6.22
N ASP A 75 -1.75 6.65 6.07
CA ASP A 75 -2.74 5.90 5.31
C ASP A 75 -2.39 5.94 3.81
N PHE A 76 -2.47 4.78 3.16
CA PHE A 76 -2.07 4.66 1.75
C PHE A 76 -2.94 5.52 0.85
N VAL A 77 -4.27 5.39 0.95
CA VAL A 77 -5.21 6.03 0.00
C VAL A 77 -5.16 7.55 0.12
N ARG A 78 -5.22 8.08 1.36
CA ARG A 78 -5.14 9.53 1.59
C ARG A 78 -3.84 10.11 1.10
N SER A 79 -2.70 9.49 1.48
CA SER A 79 -1.39 10.02 1.11
C SER A 79 -1.15 9.91 -0.40
N PHE A 80 -1.57 8.79 -1.03
CA PHE A 80 -1.45 8.61 -2.47
C PHE A 80 -2.30 9.63 -3.23
N TYR A 81 -3.57 9.81 -2.83
CA TYR A 81 -4.45 10.82 -3.40
C TYR A 81 -3.84 12.23 -3.28
N ASN A 82 -3.43 12.62 -2.07
CA ASN A 82 -2.90 13.96 -1.84
C ASN A 82 -1.64 14.25 -2.68
N LEU A 83 -0.77 13.26 -2.88
CA LEU A 83 0.46 13.43 -3.66
C LEU A 83 0.24 13.34 -5.18
N GLN A 84 -0.86 12.76 -5.64
CA GLN A 84 -1.18 12.66 -7.07
C GLN A 84 -2.11 13.78 -7.54
N GLU A 85 -3.09 14.16 -6.72
CA GLU A 85 -4.17 15.07 -7.14
C GLU A 85 -3.93 16.53 -6.73
N LEU A 86 -3.44 16.77 -5.51
CA LEU A 86 -3.30 18.14 -5.02
C LEU A 86 -2.18 18.97 -5.72
N PRO A 87 -1.12 18.38 -6.29
CA PRO A 87 -0.16 19.11 -7.12
C PRO A 87 -0.64 19.41 -8.56
N THR A 88 -1.92 19.17 -8.85
CA THR A 88 -2.52 19.38 -10.18
C THR A 88 -3.47 20.57 -10.19
N ASP A 89 -3.92 20.97 -11.37
CA ASP A 89 -4.97 21.98 -11.56
C ASP A 89 -6.40 21.38 -11.37
N GLU A 90 -6.52 20.12 -11.03
CA GLU A 90 -7.82 19.42 -10.93
C GLU A 90 -8.46 19.58 -9.55
N ALA A 91 -7.64 19.55 -8.48
CA ALA A 91 -8.14 19.53 -7.11
C ALA A 91 -7.34 20.45 -6.17
N ILE A 92 -8.04 20.97 -5.19
CA ILE A 92 -7.47 21.67 -4.04
C ILE A 92 -8.02 21.10 -2.74
N CYS A 93 -7.31 21.29 -1.63
CA CYS A 93 -7.84 21.00 -0.31
C CYS A 93 -8.00 22.32 0.48
N ALA A 94 -9.23 22.58 0.94
CA ALA A 94 -9.59 23.80 1.67
C ALA A 94 -9.14 23.78 3.14
N TRP A 95 -8.65 22.65 3.64
CA TRP A 95 -8.14 22.55 5.02
C TRP A 95 -6.79 23.25 5.19
N ASN A 96 -6.53 23.66 6.43
CA ASN A 96 -5.25 24.25 6.81
C ASN A 96 -4.32 23.22 7.49
N ASP A 97 -4.43 21.95 7.09
CA ASP A 97 -3.56 20.91 7.61
C ASP A 97 -2.11 21.14 7.23
N ASN A 98 -1.21 20.73 8.12
CA ASN A 98 0.23 20.87 7.87
C ASN A 98 0.63 20.16 6.57
N GLY A 99 1.29 20.89 5.67
CA GLY A 99 1.82 20.41 4.41
C GLY A 99 0.82 20.30 3.25
N ILE A 100 -0.48 20.53 3.46
CA ILE A 100 -1.49 20.48 2.38
C ILE A 100 -1.24 21.58 1.34
N ARG A 101 -1.04 22.82 1.79
CA ARG A 101 -0.82 23.96 0.88
C ARG A 101 0.48 23.83 0.10
N ASP A 102 1.49 23.20 0.70
CA ASP A 102 2.77 22.98 0.02
C ASP A 102 2.60 22.08 -1.22
N LEU A 103 1.68 21.10 -1.16
CA LEU A 103 1.37 20.21 -2.29
C LEU A 103 0.76 21.01 -3.45
N HIS A 104 -0.26 21.81 -3.18
CA HIS A 104 -0.90 22.62 -4.21
C HIS A 104 0.05 23.67 -4.80
N ASN A 105 0.89 24.29 -3.96
CA ASN A 105 1.86 25.30 -4.39
C ASN A 105 3.13 24.72 -5.00
N ILE A 106 3.26 23.40 -5.09
CA ILE A 106 4.47 22.68 -5.58
C ILE A 106 5.74 23.14 -4.82
N SER A 107 5.60 23.36 -3.50
CA SER A 107 6.65 23.91 -2.62
C SER A 107 7.02 22.98 -1.46
N TRP A 108 6.66 21.70 -1.53
CA TRP A 108 6.95 20.69 -0.50
C TRP A 108 8.45 20.45 -0.33
N SER A 109 8.80 19.98 0.86
CA SER A 109 10.12 19.46 1.17
C SER A 109 10.06 18.01 1.61
N SER A 110 11.21 17.37 1.83
CA SER A 110 11.29 16.01 2.39
C SER A 110 10.69 15.89 3.80
N SER A 111 10.42 16.99 4.48
CA SER A 111 9.77 17.01 5.80
C SER A 111 8.24 17.07 5.73
N ASN A 112 7.67 17.29 4.54
CA ASN A 112 6.22 17.29 4.36
C ASN A 112 5.62 15.96 4.86
N PRO A 113 4.58 15.97 5.72
CA PRO A 113 4.07 14.78 6.37
C PRO A 113 3.50 13.74 5.39
N TYR A 114 2.87 14.18 4.29
CA TYR A 114 2.32 13.27 3.27
C TYR A 114 3.43 12.62 2.43
N VAL A 115 4.46 13.39 2.06
CA VAL A 115 5.65 12.87 1.36
C VAL A 115 6.34 11.81 2.22
N LYS A 116 6.55 12.08 3.51
CA LYS A 116 7.13 11.10 4.44
C LYS A 116 6.20 9.92 4.68
N GLY A 117 4.90 10.18 4.88
CA GLY A 117 3.91 9.18 5.23
C GLY A 117 3.79 8.08 4.17
N LEU A 118 3.64 8.46 2.90
CA LEU A 118 3.54 7.48 1.82
C LEU A 118 4.85 6.70 1.62
N PHE A 119 6.01 7.37 1.78
CA PHE A 119 7.30 6.68 1.73
C PHE A 119 7.40 5.57 2.78
N TYR A 120 7.09 5.87 4.04
CA TYR A 120 7.12 4.88 5.10
C TYR A 120 6.07 3.78 4.90
N ARG A 121 4.86 4.14 4.49
CA ARG A 121 3.80 3.16 4.20
C ARG A 121 4.24 2.17 3.12
N SER A 122 4.77 2.66 2.01
CA SER A 122 5.24 1.82 0.92
C SER A 122 6.40 0.91 1.34
N THR A 123 7.34 1.43 2.13
CA THR A 123 8.47 0.63 2.62
C THR A 123 8.05 -0.45 3.61
N VAL A 124 7.07 -0.19 4.48
CA VAL A 124 6.50 -1.18 5.41
C VAL A 124 5.80 -2.29 4.63
N GLN A 125 5.02 -1.94 3.60
CA GLN A 125 4.34 -2.95 2.79
C GLN A 125 5.31 -3.84 2.01
N ILE A 126 6.39 -3.28 1.46
CA ILE A 126 7.47 -4.06 0.85
C ILE A 126 8.10 -5.03 1.87
N LYS A 127 8.31 -4.58 3.11
CA LYS A 127 8.84 -5.45 4.18
C LYS A 127 7.90 -6.61 4.50
N PHE A 128 6.60 -6.38 4.58
CA PHE A 128 5.63 -7.47 4.81
C PHE A 128 5.62 -8.48 3.65
N ALA A 129 5.69 -8.00 2.40
CA ALA A 129 5.82 -8.89 1.26
C ALA A 129 7.13 -9.70 1.30
N ASN A 130 8.25 -9.07 1.63
CA ASN A 130 9.55 -9.74 1.75
C ASN A 130 9.54 -10.78 2.89
N GLU A 131 8.95 -10.45 4.05
CA GLU A 131 8.81 -11.39 5.17
C GLU A 131 7.96 -12.59 4.79
N PHE A 132 6.82 -12.37 4.12
CA PHE A 132 6.00 -13.46 3.58
C PHE A 132 6.79 -14.36 2.64
N LEU A 133 7.51 -13.80 1.69
CA LEU A 133 8.33 -14.54 0.72
C LEU A 133 9.43 -15.35 1.40
N LYS A 134 10.12 -14.77 2.37
CA LYS A 134 11.17 -15.43 3.15
C LYS A 134 10.62 -16.63 3.94
N ASN A 135 9.53 -16.44 4.68
CA ASN A 135 8.95 -17.48 5.53
C ASN A 135 8.24 -18.60 4.74
N THR A 136 7.90 -18.37 3.47
CA THR A 136 7.29 -19.38 2.60
C THR A 136 8.26 -20.02 1.61
N ALA A 137 9.56 -19.71 1.67
CA ALA A 137 10.56 -20.18 0.70
C ALA A 137 10.63 -21.71 0.65
N GLY A 138 10.60 -22.39 1.80
CA GLY A 138 10.63 -23.86 1.89
C GLY A 138 9.40 -24.57 1.30
N LYS A 139 8.31 -23.83 1.05
CA LYS A 139 7.04 -24.34 0.49
C LYS A 139 6.75 -23.77 -0.92
N ALA A 140 7.73 -23.16 -1.55
CA ALA A 140 7.56 -22.43 -2.82
C ALA A 140 7.03 -23.29 -4.00
N ASN A 141 7.21 -24.60 -3.94
CA ASN A 141 6.76 -25.53 -4.97
C ASN A 141 5.33 -26.06 -4.74
N GLU A 142 4.71 -25.79 -3.60
CA GLU A 142 3.32 -26.13 -3.35
C GLU A 142 2.41 -25.22 -4.19
N PRO A 143 1.45 -25.74 -5.01
CA PRO A 143 0.70 -24.92 -5.97
C PRO A 143 0.02 -23.69 -5.35
N THR A 144 -0.65 -23.87 -4.21
CA THR A 144 -1.32 -22.77 -3.49
C THR A 144 -0.31 -21.73 -2.98
N ILE A 145 0.81 -22.17 -2.43
CA ILE A 145 1.83 -21.27 -1.91
C ILE A 145 2.54 -20.55 -3.06
N LYS A 146 2.76 -21.20 -4.18
CA LYS A 146 3.31 -20.62 -5.38
C LYS A 146 2.46 -19.44 -5.87
N GLN A 147 1.14 -19.61 -5.93
CA GLN A 147 0.21 -18.53 -6.26
C GLN A 147 0.28 -17.40 -5.21
N TYR A 148 0.25 -17.70 -3.91
CA TYR A 148 0.34 -16.70 -2.84
C TYR A 148 1.65 -15.91 -2.90
N ARG A 149 2.75 -16.58 -3.23
CA ARG A 149 4.05 -15.92 -3.44
C ARG A 149 4.03 -15.00 -4.66
N ALA A 150 3.37 -15.40 -5.76
CA ALA A 150 3.19 -14.55 -6.93
C ALA A 150 2.40 -13.28 -6.58
N GLU A 151 1.34 -13.40 -5.79
CA GLU A 151 0.57 -12.26 -5.31
C GLU A 151 1.39 -11.34 -4.39
N ALA A 152 2.15 -11.89 -3.45
CA ALA A 152 3.03 -11.07 -2.59
C ALA A 152 4.11 -10.34 -3.42
N ARG A 153 4.68 -10.98 -4.44
CA ARG A 153 5.61 -10.35 -5.41
C ARG A 153 4.91 -9.26 -6.22
N PHE A 154 3.66 -9.46 -6.62
CA PHE A 154 2.87 -8.43 -7.29
C PHE A 154 2.70 -7.20 -6.40
N ILE A 155 2.30 -7.35 -5.13
CA ILE A 155 2.15 -6.24 -4.18
C ILE A 155 3.49 -5.51 -3.98
N ARG A 156 4.60 -6.26 -3.86
CA ARG A 156 5.95 -5.69 -3.79
C ARG A 156 6.30 -4.87 -5.03
N ALA A 157 6.01 -5.40 -6.21
CA ALA A 157 6.25 -4.70 -7.48
C ALA A 157 5.40 -3.43 -7.59
N PHE A 158 4.13 -3.49 -7.18
CA PHE A 158 3.23 -2.34 -7.16
C PHE A 158 3.76 -1.24 -6.23
N GLN A 159 4.21 -1.58 -5.01
CA GLN A 159 4.77 -0.59 -4.09
C GLN A 159 6.12 -0.01 -4.56
N ASN A 160 6.93 -0.81 -5.23
CA ASN A 160 8.13 -0.31 -5.87
C ASN A 160 7.80 0.64 -7.03
N TRP A 161 6.71 0.37 -7.79
CA TRP A 161 6.20 1.29 -8.79
C TRP A 161 5.76 2.62 -8.16
N VAL A 162 5.00 2.61 -7.06
CA VAL A 162 4.61 3.82 -6.30
C VAL A 162 5.84 4.61 -5.86
N LEU A 163 6.86 3.93 -5.30
CA LEU A 163 8.11 4.58 -4.88
C LEU A 163 8.88 5.16 -6.07
N MET A 164 8.92 4.46 -7.20
CA MET A 164 9.59 4.93 -8.42
C MET A 164 8.88 6.15 -9.02
N ASP A 165 7.56 6.11 -9.06
CA ASP A 165 6.74 7.16 -9.67
C ASP A 165 6.84 8.47 -8.89
N ILE A 166 6.71 8.40 -7.56
CA ILE A 166 6.65 9.59 -6.69
C ILE A 166 8.04 10.08 -6.27
N TYR A 167 9.00 9.17 -6.00
CA TYR A 167 10.31 9.54 -5.42
C TYR A 167 11.49 9.35 -6.38
N GLY A 168 11.28 8.76 -7.53
CA GLY A 168 12.33 8.55 -8.55
C GLY A 168 13.31 7.45 -8.17
N ASN A 169 14.29 7.75 -7.33
CA ASN A 169 15.37 6.85 -6.92
C ASN A 169 15.25 6.47 -5.43
N PRO A 170 14.33 5.58 -5.04
CA PRO A 170 14.15 5.20 -3.64
C PRO A 170 15.23 4.23 -3.16
N PRO A 171 15.36 4.01 -1.83
CA PRO A 171 16.12 2.87 -1.33
C PRO A 171 15.50 1.54 -1.77
N PHE A 172 16.33 0.59 -2.19
CA PHE A 172 15.87 -0.73 -2.63
C PHE A 172 15.91 -1.73 -1.47
N ILE A 173 14.73 -2.23 -1.10
CA ILE A 173 14.53 -3.14 0.03
C ILE A 173 14.30 -4.55 -0.53
N SER A 174 15.37 -5.35 -0.64
CA SER A 174 15.28 -6.76 -1.03
C SER A 174 14.88 -7.66 0.14
N GLU A 175 14.46 -8.89 -0.16
CA GLU A 175 14.15 -9.92 0.83
C GLU A 175 15.39 -10.43 1.60
N ASP A 176 16.58 -10.26 1.02
CA ASP A 176 17.84 -10.67 1.63
C ASP A 176 18.42 -9.62 2.58
N LEU A 177 17.81 -8.44 2.67
CA LEU A 177 18.31 -7.38 3.53
C LEU A 177 18.12 -7.76 5.01
N PRO A 178 19.19 -7.88 5.80
CA PRO A 178 19.07 -8.25 7.21
C PRO A 178 18.27 -7.22 8.01
N VAL A 179 17.47 -7.68 8.95
CA VAL A 179 16.77 -6.80 9.91
C VAL A 179 17.81 -6.05 10.74
N GLY A 180 17.64 -4.73 10.88
CA GLY A 180 18.58 -3.88 11.60
C GLY A 180 19.85 -3.52 10.84
N SER A 181 19.95 -3.90 9.55
CA SER A 181 21.05 -3.48 8.71
C SER A 181 21.05 -1.97 8.46
N VAL A 182 22.23 -1.45 8.05
CA VAL A 182 22.43 -0.07 7.60
C VAL A 182 21.42 0.24 6.48
N SER A 183 21.07 1.51 6.33
CA SER A 183 20.14 1.99 5.29
C SER A 183 20.37 1.33 3.93
N PRO A 184 19.31 0.82 3.29
CA PRO A 184 19.43 0.19 1.96
C PRO A 184 20.05 1.16 0.96
N ARG A 185 20.78 0.62 -0.03
CA ARG A 185 21.30 1.44 -1.12
C ARG A 185 20.17 1.96 -1.98
N GLN A 186 20.30 3.18 -2.46
CA GLN A 186 19.40 3.79 -3.43
C GLN A 186 19.54 3.06 -4.78
N ILE A 187 18.39 2.79 -5.43
CA ILE A 187 18.33 2.26 -6.78
C ILE A 187 17.98 3.37 -7.77
N GLN A 188 18.61 3.33 -8.95
CA GLN A 188 18.26 4.28 -10.01
C GLN A 188 16.90 3.93 -10.61
N ARG A 189 16.11 4.97 -10.96
CA ARG A 189 14.75 4.84 -11.49
C ARG A 189 14.66 3.87 -12.69
N ALA A 190 15.62 3.96 -13.63
CA ALA A 190 15.66 3.08 -14.79
C ALA A 190 15.94 1.61 -14.42
N ASP A 191 16.72 1.35 -13.37
CA ASP A 191 17.00 -0.02 -12.93
C ASP A 191 15.82 -0.56 -12.09
N LEU A 192 15.14 0.31 -11.33
CA LEU A 192 13.91 -0.06 -10.63
C LEU A 192 12.79 -0.40 -11.62
N PHE A 193 12.68 0.35 -12.73
CA PHE A 193 11.77 0.02 -13.83
C PHE A 193 12.02 -1.41 -14.35
N LYS A 194 13.27 -1.77 -14.65
CA LYS A 194 13.64 -3.12 -15.12
C LYS A 194 13.30 -4.19 -14.08
N TYR A 195 13.56 -3.90 -12.80
CA TYR A 195 13.21 -4.81 -11.72
C TYR A 195 11.71 -5.07 -11.68
N ILE A 196 10.87 -4.01 -11.67
CA ILE A 196 9.40 -4.13 -11.64
C ILE A 196 8.91 -4.91 -12.86
N GLU A 197 9.41 -4.58 -14.05
CA GLU A 197 9.07 -5.28 -15.30
C GLU A 197 9.38 -6.77 -15.19
N SER A 198 10.60 -7.13 -14.74
CA SER A 198 11.03 -8.52 -14.60
C SER A 198 10.20 -9.30 -13.57
N GLU A 199 9.89 -8.68 -12.44
CA GLU A 199 9.05 -9.29 -11.40
C GLU A 199 7.64 -9.60 -11.92
N LEU A 200 6.98 -8.63 -12.56
CA LEU A 200 5.63 -8.80 -13.08
C LEU A 200 5.54 -9.87 -14.18
N LYS A 201 6.54 -9.92 -15.06
CA LYS A 201 6.63 -10.98 -16.09
C LYS A 201 6.88 -12.37 -15.50
N ALA A 202 7.75 -12.45 -14.49
CA ALA A 202 8.13 -13.71 -13.89
C ALA A 202 6.99 -14.38 -13.10
N ILE A 203 6.10 -13.58 -12.50
CA ILE A 203 4.98 -14.11 -11.71
C ILE A 203 3.74 -14.44 -12.53
N GLU A 204 3.66 -14.02 -13.78
CA GLU A 204 2.45 -14.10 -14.60
C GLU A 204 1.89 -15.53 -14.68
N ALA A 205 2.75 -16.52 -14.89
CA ALA A 205 2.32 -17.93 -15.00
C ALA A 205 1.75 -18.49 -13.69
N ASP A 206 2.12 -17.91 -12.56
CA ASP A 206 1.78 -18.39 -11.21
C ASP A 206 0.58 -17.64 -10.61
N LEU A 207 0.15 -16.55 -11.22
CA LEU A 207 -1.08 -15.85 -10.85
C LEU A 207 -2.32 -16.57 -11.37
N ALA A 208 -3.43 -16.41 -10.65
CA ALA A 208 -4.74 -16.89 -11.11
C ALA A 208 -5.15 -16.24 -12.44
N GLU A 209 -5.96 -16.93 -13.22
CA GLU A 209 -6.56 -16.36 -14.43
C GLU A 209 -7.44 -15.15 -14.09
N PRO A 210 -7.66 -14.21 -15.04
CA PRO A 210 -8.46 -13.04 -14.81
C PRO A 210 -9.83 -13.34 -14.19
N LYS A 211 -10.14 -12.68 -13.07
CA LYS A 211 -11.36 -12.90 -12.24
C LYS A 211 -11.53 -14.32 -11.66
N ALA A 212 -10.51 -15.16 -11.67
CA ALA A 212 -10.55 -16.49 -11.05
C ALA A 212 -10.06 -16.51 -9.61
N ASN A 213 -9.51 -15.40 -9.10
CA ASN A 213 -9.10 -15.28 -7.70
C ASN A 213 -10.26 -14.80 -6.80
N GLU A 214 -10.08 -14.85 -5.48
CA GLU A 214 -10.98 -14.19 -4.53
C GLU A 214 -10.99 -12.68 -4.78
N TYR A 215 -12.15 -12.03 -4.57
CA TYR A 215 -12.30 -10.59 -4.78
C TYR A 215 -11.25 -9.78 -3.99
N GLY A 216 -10.65 -8.79 -4.65
CA GLY A 216 -9.60 -7.95 -4.06
C GLY A 216 -8.21 -8.59 -4.03
N ARG A 217 -8.03 -9.79 -4.59
CA ARG A 217 -6.72 -10.44 -4.73
C ARG A 217 -6.21 -10.32 -6.17
N ALA A 218 -4.91 -10.10 -6.32
CA ALA A 218 -4.27 -9.94 -7.62
C ALA A 218 -4.37 -11.22 -8.48
N ASP A 219 -4.60 -10.99 -9.77
CA ASP A 219 -4.63 -12.00 -10.81
C ASP A 219 -3.75 -11.55 -12.02
N LYS A 220 -3.75 -12.30 -13.11
CA LYS A 220 -2.99 -11.95 -14.32
C LYS A 220 -3.38 -10.58 -14.87
N ALA A 221 -4.66 -10.20 -14.82
CA ALA A 221 -5.09 -8.92 -15.34
C ALA A 221 -4.56 -7.73 -14.51
N ALA A 222 -4.42 -7.90 -13.20
CA ALA A 222 -3.79 -6.90 -12.35
C ALA A 222 -2.31 -6.69 -12.75
N ALA A 223 -1.58 -7.77 -13.03
CA ALA A 223 -0.19 -7.67 -13.50
C ALA A 223 -0.11 -7.03 -14.90
N TRP A 224 -1.00 -7.37 -15.82
CA TRP A 224 -1.05 -6.76 -17.15
C TRP A 224 -1.41 -5.27 -17.10
N ALA A 225 -2.37 -4.90 -16.28
CA ALA A 225 -2.76 -3.50 -16.10
C ALA A 225 -1.61 -2.65 -15.52
N LEU A 226 -0.87 -3.20 -14.54
CA LEU A 226 0.31 -2.52 -14.00
C LEU A 226 1.44 -2.42 -15.03
N LEU A 227 1.68 -3.46 -15.84
CA LEU A 227 2.66 -3.42 -16.95
C LEU A 227 2.24 -2.39 -18.01
N ALA A 228 0.96 -2.32 -18.39
CA ALA A 228 0.47 -1.31 -19.31
C ALA A 228 0.77 0.11 -18.81
N ARG A 229 0.49 0.38 -17.54
CA ARG A 229 0.79 1.67 -16.90
C ARG A 229 2.29 1.95 -16.80
N LEU A 230 3.08 0.94 -16.45
CA LEU A 230 4.54 1.04 -16.38
C LEU A 230 5.13 1.43 -17.75
N TYR A 231 4.68 0.79 -18.84
CA TYR A 231 5.15 1.06 -20.19
C TYR A 231 4.65 2.38 -20.75
N LEU A 232 3.44 2.81 -20.39
CA LEU A 232 2.92 4.11 -20.81
C LEU A 232 3.82 5.25 -20.34
N ASN A 233 4.37 5.12 -19.14
CA ASN A 233 5.27 6.11 -18.52
C ASN A 233 6.76 5.77 -18.67
N ALA A 234 7.13 4.77 -19.47
CA ALA A 234 8.51 4.30 -19.61
C ALA A 234 9.48 5.40 -20.03
N GLU A 235 9.06 6.33 -20.91
CA GLU A 235 9.88 7.45 -21.35
C GLU A 235 10.28 8.36 -20.18
N VAL A 236 9.35 8.65 -19.27
CA VAL A 236 9.63 9.41 -18.04
C VAL A 236 10.59 8.68 -17.12
N TYR A 237 10.46 7.36 -17.00
CA TYR A 237 11.27 6.57 -16.06
C TYR A 237 12.66 6.24 -16.59
N THR A 238 12.80 6.07 -17.92
CA THR A 238 14.01 5.49 -18.53
C THR A 238 14.62 6.33 -19.65
N GLY A 239 13.91 7.36 -20.12
CA GLY A 239 14.27 8.12 -21.32
C GLY A 239 13.90 7.41 -22.63
N THR A 240 13.21 6.25 -22.58
CA THR A 240 12.84 5.47 -23.78
C THR A 240 11.35 5.14 -23.76
N ALA A 241 10.62 5.57 -24.78
CA ALA A 241 9.19 5.30 -24.93
C ALA A 241 8.91 3.80 -25.20
N ARG A 242 7.84 3.28 -24.58
CA ARG A 242 7.40 1.89 -24.69
C ARG A 242 5.88 1.79 -24.96
N TYR A 243 5.32 2.71 -25.76
CA TYR A 243 3.87 2.81 -26.00
C TYR A 243 3.28 1.58 -26.67
N ALA A 244 4.02 0.91 -27.57
CA ALA A 244 3.56 -0.34 -28.18
C ALA A 244 3.38 -1.46 -27.16
N ASP A 245 4.31 -1.57 -26.19
CA ASP A 245 4.18 -2.52 -25.10
C ASP A 245 3.01 -2.18 -24.18
N ALA A 246 2.78 -0.88 -23.90
CA ALA A 246 1.62 -0.43 -23.12
C ALA A 246 0.31 -0.85 -23.79
N ALA A 247 0.17 -0.62 -25.08
CA ALA A 247 -1.01 -1.04 -25.87
C ALA A 247 -1.18 -2.56 -25.83
N ALA A 248 -0.11 -3.33 -26.07
CA ALA A 248 -0.17 -4.79 -26.06
C ALA A 248 -0.64 -5.37 -24.71
N TYR A 249 -0.21 -4.83 -23.59
CA TYR A 249 -0.65 -5.29 -22.27
C TYR A 249 -2.07 -4.83 -21.93
N ALA A 250 -2.49 -3.65 -22.36
CA ALA A 250 -3.90 -3.21 -22.27
C ALA A 250 -4.82 -4.12 -23.09
N GLU A 251 -4.42 -4.47 -24.31
CA GLU A 251 -5.14 -5.42 -25.17
C GLU A 251 -5.29 -6.81 -24.52
N ARG A 252 -4.31 -7.29 -23.75
CA ARG A 252 -4.43 -8.55 -23.04
C ARG A 252 -5.58 -8.52 -22.01
N VAL A 253 -5.76 -7.40 -21.30
CA VAL A 253 -6.89 -7.22 -20.37
C VAL A 253 -8.21 -7.24 -21.15
N ILE A 254 -8.32 -6.47 -22.23
CA ILE A 254 -9.50 -6.38 -23.07
C ILE A 254 -9.85 -7.76 -23.67
N ASN A 255 -8.87 -8.41 -24.29
CA ASN A 255 -9.04 -9.70 -24.98
C ASN A 255 -9.27 -10.88 -24.01
N SER A 256 -9.06 -10.71 -22.70
CA SER A 256 -9.45 -11.71 -21.72
C SER A 256 -10.97 -11.92 -21.69
N GLY A 257 -11.76 -10.94 -22.15
CA GLY A 257 -13.22 -10.99 -22.13
C GLY A 257 -13.84 -11.02 -20.74
N LYS A 258 -13.03 -10.73 -19.68
CA LYS A 258 -13.48 -10.80 -18.29
C LYS A 258 -13.90 -9.44 -17.71
N TYR A 259 -13.59 -8.37 -18.42
CA TYR A 259 -13.88 -6.99 -18.02
C TYR A 259 -14.69 -6.29 -19.15
N SER A 260 -15.56 -5.39 -18.75
CA SER A 260 -16.34 -4.58 -19.67
C SER A 260 -16.63 -3.23 -19.05
N LEU A 261 -16.86 -2.21 -19.87
CA LEU A 261 -17.32 -0.93 -19.37
C LEU A 261 -18.72 -1.06 -18.78
N GLY A 262 -18.96 -0.40 -17.65
CA GLY A 262 -20.28 -0.31 -17.03
C GLY A 262 -21.23 0.52 -17.90
N SER A 263 -22.52 0.19 -17.85
CA SER A 263 -23.56 0.94 -18.61
C SER A 263 -23.81 2.34 -18.05
N ASP A 264 -23.50 2.57 -16.78
CA ASP A 264 -23.69 3.84 -16.10
C ASP A 264 -22.46 4.14 -15.24
N TYR A 265 -21.78 5.24 -15.54
CA TYR A 265 -20.59 5.71 -14.84
C TYR A 265 -20.82 5.91 -13.34
N SER A 266 -22.02 6.34 -12.93
CA SER A 266 -22.35 6.57 -11.51
C SER A 266 -22.26 5.30 -10.67
N ASN A 267 -22.43 4.11 -11.26
CA ASN A 267 -22.36 2.84 -10.54
C ASN A 267 -20.97 2.54 -9.97
N LEU A 268 -19.92 3.14 -10.52
CA LEU A 268 -18.55 3.01 -10.01
C LEU A 268 -18.38 3.58 -8.60
N PHE A 269 -19.25 4.50 -8.20
CA PHE A 269 -19.17 5.25 -6.94
C PHE A 269 -20.26 4.92 -5.92
N LYS A 270 -21.09 3.91 -6.20
CA LYS A 270 -22.13 3.43 -5.29
C LYS A 270 -21.56 2.52 -4.21
N ALA A 271 -22.33 2.31 -3.14
CA ALA A 271 -21.93 1.45 -2.03
C ALA A 271 -21.71 -0.03 -2.41
N ASP A 272 -22.28 -0.47 -3.52
CA ASP A 272 -22.16 -1.82 -4.08
C ASP A 272 -21.26 -1.89 -5.32
N ASN A 273 -20.25 -1.01 -5.39
CA ASN A 273 -19.32 -0.92 -6.51
C ASN A 273 -18.40 -2.14 -6.67
N GLU A 274 -18.36 -3.04 -5.69
CA GLU A 274 -17.68 -4.32 -5.83
C GLU A 274 -18.25 -5.19 -6.96
N LYS A 275 -19.49 -4.91 -7.39
CA LYS A 275 -20.14 -5.60 -8.51
C LYS A 275 -19.75 -5.02 -9.87
N SER A 276 -18.94 -3.96 -9.91
CA SER A 276 -18.54 -3.33 -11.15
C SER A 276 -17.81 -4.32 -12.09
N PRO A 277 -18.22 -4.40 -13.35
CA PRO A 277 -17.51 -5.22 -14.34
C PRO A 277 -16.13 -4.64 -14.70
N GLU A 278 -15.84 -3.38 -14.34
CA GLU A 278 -14.60 -2.68 -14.67
C GLU A 278 -13.47 -2.98 -13.68
N THR A 279 -13.80 -3.38 -12.44
CA THR A 279 -12.80 -3.53 -11.36
C THR A 279 -11.84 -4.68 -11.65
N ILE A 280 -10.56 -4.36 -11.79
CA ILE A 280 -9.47 -5.34 -11.95
C ILE A 280 -8.89 -5.71 -10.60
N LEU A 281 -8.49 -4.74 -9.81
CA LEU A 281 -7.97 -4.90 -8.45
C LEU A 281 -8.40 -3.71 -7.59
N SER A 282 -8.79 -3.97 -6.36
CA SER A 282 -9.25 -2.95 -5.41
C SER A 282 -8.62 -3.10 -4.03
N ALA A 283 -8.42 -1.99 -3.35
CA ALA A 283 -8.23 -1.97 -1.90
C ALA A 283 -9.62 -1.95 -1.26
N ASN A 284 -9.96 -3.00 -0.52
CA ASN A 284 -11.34 -3.20 -0.06
C ASN A 284 -11.57 -2.55 1.31
N TYR A 285 -12.65 -1.79 1.40
CA TYR A 285 -13.14 -1.18 2.64
C TYR A 285 -14.57 -1.65 2.91
N ASP A 286 -14.77 -2.40 3.98
CA ASP A 286 -16.08 -2.97 4.34
C ASP A 286 -16.80 -2.15 5.43
N GLY A 287 -16.14 -1.12 5.97
CA GLY A 287 -16.70 -0.29 7.03
C GLY A 287 -16.86 -0.97 8.39
N LEU A 288 -16.50 -2.23 8.50
CA LEU A 288 -16.61 -3.03 9.74
C LEU A 288 -15.23 -3.44 10.27
N LYS A 289 -14.41 -4.07 9.44
CA LYS A 289 -13.06 -4.55 9.79
C LYS A 289 -11.96 -3.63 9.28
N THR A 290 -12.25 -2.88 8.24
CA THR A 290 -11.36 -1.90 7.60
C THR A 290 -11.88 -0.48 7.84
N GLN A 291 -11.98 -0.09 9.12
CA GLN A 291 -12.39 1.25 9.56
C GLN A 291 -11.16 2.12 9.78
N VAL A 292 -10.92 3.05 8.86
CA VAL A 292 -9.83 4.02 8.97
C VAL A 292 -10.31 5.39 8.51
N PHE A 293 -9.80 6.45 9.12
CA PHE A 293 -10.12 7.82 8.69
C PHE A 293 -9.42 8.22 7.39
N GLY A 294 -8.33 7.59 7.02
CA GLY A 294 -7.52 7.93 5.85
C GLY A 294 -7.80 7.13 4.57
N GLY A 295 -8.68 6.13 4.63
CA GLY A 295 -9.03 5.31 3.48
C GLY A 295 -10.20 5.86 2.66
N LEU A 296 -11.16 4.99 2.34
CA LEU A 296 -12.39 5.38 1.63
C LEU A 296 -13.22 6.40 2.42
N THR A 297 -13.20 6.30 3.76
CA THR A 297 -13.81 7.29 4.66
C THR A 297 -13.28 8.69 4.38
N PHE A 298 -11.95 8.84 4.20
CA PHE A 298 -11.34 10.11 3.80
C PHE A 298 -11.87 10.59 2.45
N ILE A 299 -11.78 9.76 1.42
CA ILE A 299 -12.18 10.14 0.05
C ILE A 299 -13.62 10.65 0.02
N ILE A 300 -14.56 9.93 0.64
CA ILE A 300 -15.99 10.29 0.64
C ILE A 300 -16.23 11.56 1.47
N ASN A 301 -15.74 11.59 2.72
CA ASN A 301 -16.10 12.69 3.62
C ASN A 301 -15.30 13.97 3.32
N ALA A 302 -14.04 13.87 2.89
CA ALA A 302 -13.27 15.03 2.48
C ALA A 302 -13.84 15.69 1.22
N SER A 303 -14.44 14.90 0.31
CA SER A 303 -15.03 15.39 -0.93
C SER A 303 -16.50 15.77 -0.81
N SER A 304 -17.09 15.70 0.38
CA SER A 304 -18.51 16.02 0.63
C SER A 304 -18.68 17.04 1.75
N ASN A 305 -19.78 17.79 1.71
CA ASN A 305 -20.22 18.68 2.78
C ASN A 305 -21.75 18.70 2.88
N GLY A 306 -22.28 19.38 3.88
CA GLY A 306 -23.73 19.46 4.11
C GLY A 306 -24.50 20.08 2.94
N ASP A 307 -23.92 21.05 2.24
CA ASP A 307 -24.57 21.70 1.08
C ASP A 307 -24.55 20.77 -0.13
N ALA A 308 -23.46 20.05 -0.40
CA ALA A 308 -23.41 19.03 -1.43
C ALA A 308 -24.38 17.88 -1.15
N ALA A 309 -24.46 17.41 0.10
CA ALA A 309 -25.43 16.40 0.51
C ALA A 309 -26.88 16.84 0.25
N LYS A 310 -27.20 18.08 0.60
CA LYS A 310 -28.52 18.68 0.36
C LYS A 310 -28.82 18.83 -1.13
N ALA A 311 -27.86 19.32 -1.92
CA ALA A 311 -28.01 19.48 -3.35
C ALA A 311 -28.24 18.15 -4.10
N LEU A 312 -27.58 17.08 -3.64
CA LEU A 312 -27.70 15.73 -4.18
C LEU A 312 -28.85 14.93 -3.59
N ASN A 313 -29.58 15.50 -2.62
CA ASN A 313 -30.65 14.84 -1.89
C ASN A 313 -30.19 13.50 -1.25
N VAL A 314 -29.00 13.48 -0.69
CA VAL A 314 -28.41 12.33 -0.01
C VAL A 314 -28.21 12.63 1.47
N ASN A 315 -28.38 11.61 2.29
CA ASN A 315 -28.07 11.68 3.72
C ASN A 315 -26.72 10.99 3.99
N TRP A 316 -25.67 11.78 4.15
CA TRP A 316 -24.35 11.27 4.48
C TRP A 316 -24.23 10.71 5.92
N GLY A 317 -25.24 10.92 6.74
CA GLY A 317 -25.20 10.51 8.16
C GLY A 317 -24.26 11.34 9.04
N ILE A 318 -23.15 11.82 8.53
CA ILE A 318 -22.08 12.53 9.25
C ILE A 318 -21.75 13.93 8.69
N GLY A 319 -22.50 14.42 7.71
CA GLY A 319 -22.40 15.80 7.22
C GLY A 319 -21.26 16.14 6.29
N GLY A 320 -20.29 15.22 6.10
CA GLY A 320 -19.10 15.47 5.29
C GLY A 320 -18.09 16.44 5.93
N TRP A 321 -16.85 16.44 5.44
CA TRP A 321 -15.75 17.26 6.00
C TRP A 321 -15.36 18.43 5.12
N GLY A 322 -15.76 18.44 3.85
CA GLY A 322 -15.65 19.57 2.94
C GLY A 322 -14.23 20.06 2.65
N GLY A 323 -13.24 19.18 2.66
CA GLY A 323 -11.84 19.53 2.39
C GLY A 323 -11.49 19.56 0.91
N ASN A 324 -11.62 18.42 0.24
CA ASN A 324 -11.24 18.27 -1.17
C ASN A 324 -12.28 18.91 -2.09
N ARG A 325 -11.80 19.66 -3.08
CA ARG A 325 -12.61 20.41 -4.03
C ARG A 325 -12.06 20.22 -5.43
N ALA A 326 -12.94 20.04 -6.40
CA ALA A 326 -12.60 20.21 -7.81
C ALA A 326 -12.37 21.71 -8.08
N THR A 327 -11.40 22.03 -8.92
CA THR A 327 -11.21 23.41 -9.39
C THR A 327 -12.28 23.77 -10.40
N LYS A 328 -12.53 25.08 -10.58
CA LYS A 328 -13.48 25.57 -11.57
C LYS A 328 -13.02 25.23 -12.98
N GLU A 329 -11.74 25.31 -13.22
CA GLU A 329 -11.08 24.98 -14.48
C GLU A 329 -11.33 23.54 -14.85
N PHE A 330 -11.13 22.59 -13.92
CA PHE A 330 -11.43 21.18 -14.11
C PHE A 330 -12.91 20.93 -14.39
N ALA A 331 -13.80 21.53 -13.60
CA ALA A 331 -15.25 21.39 -13.81
C ALA A 331 -15.72 21.88 -15.20
N ASN A 332 -15.08 22.93 -15.73
CA ASN A 332 -15.38 23.50 -17.04
C ASN A 332 -14.90 22.64 -18.23
N LEU A 333 -14.05 21.64 -17.99
CA LEU A 333 -13.61 20.72 -19.06
C LEU A 333 -14.72 19.75 -19.50
N PHE A 334 -15.75 19.57 -18.68
CA PHE A 334 -16.85 18.66 -19.00
C PHE A 334 -17.91 19.37 -19.84
N PRO A 335 -18.19 18.88 -21.06
CA PRO A 335 -19.23 19.46 -21.90
C PRO A 335 -20.63 19.23 -21.30
N THR A 336 -21.58 20.09 -21.65
CA THR A 336 -22.99 19.95 -21.25
C THR A 336 -23.52 18.56 -21.60
N GLY A 337 -24.08 17.85 -20.64
CA GLY A 337 -24.63 16.51 -20.82
C GLY A 337 -23.63 15.38 -20.63
N ASP A 338 -22.39 15.67 -20.25
CA ASP A 338 -21.42 14.63 -19.87
C ASP A 338 -21.89 13.95 -18.59
N LYS A 339 -22.13 12.64 -18.68
CA LYS A 339 -22.64 11.83 -17.56
C LYS A 339 -21.61 11.61 -16.44
N ARG A 340 -20.35 11.98 -16.64
CA ARG A 340 -19.31 11.93 -15.60
C ARG A 340 -19.41 13.08 -14.60
N ILE A 341 -20.16 14.14 -14.92
CA ILE A 341 -20.47 15.22 -13.98
C ILE A 341 -21.50 14.70 -12.96
N LEU A 342 -21.00 14.10 -11.89
CA LEU A 342 -21.84 13.61 -10.78
C LEU A 342 -22.07 14.67 -9.70
N PHE A 343 -21.21 15.67 -9.61
CA PHE A 343 -21.41 16.85 -8.76
C PHE A 343 -22.29 17.82 -9.50
N GLY A 344 -23.36 18.23 -8.84
CA GLY A 344 -24.35 19.11 -9.43
C GLY A 344 -23.74 20.39 -9.97
N ALA A 345 -23.44 20.40 -11.25
CA ALA A 345 -23.14 21.62 -12.03
C ALA A 345 -24.27 22.68 -11.93
N THR A 346 -25.30 22.41 -11.16
CA THR A 346 -26.49 23.24 -10.99
C THR A 346 -26.43 24.23 -9.83
N THR A 347 -25.40 24.15 -8.97
CA THR A 347 -25.23 25.17 -7.92
C THR A 347 -23.93 25.92 -8.16
N PRO A 348 -24.02 27.20 -8.63
CA PRO A 348 -22.84 28.07 -8.83
C PRO A 348 -21.93 28.20 -7.59
N GLU A 349 -22.46 27.90 -6.42
CA GLU A 349 -21.80 28.02 -5.12
C GLU A 349 -20.82 26.87 -4.84
N ILE A 350 -21.00 25.68 -5.43
CA ILE A 350 -20.10 24.56 -5.28
C ILE A 350 -18.83 24.75 -6.15
N ASN A 351 -18.93 25.52 -7.21
CA ASN A 351 -17.85 25.76 -8.20
C ASN A 351 -17.07 27.06 -7.95
N ASP A 352 -17.40 27.83 -6.92
CA ASP A 352 -16.71 29.09 -6.64
C ASP A 352 -15.62 28.89 -5.57
N VAL A 353 -14.42 28.55 -6.05
CA VAL A 353 -13.22 28.39 -5.22
C VAL A 353 -12.80 29.70 -4.53
N SER A 354 -13.25 30.88 -4.99
CA SER A 354 -12.94 32.17 -4.36
C SER A 354 -13.56 32.33 -2.98
N LYS A 355 -14.58 31.53 -2.67
CA LYS A 355 -15.23 31.51 -1.34
C LYS A 355 -14.49 30.65 -0.29
N PHE A 356 -13.41 29.97 -0.69
CA PHE A 356 -12.64 29.04 0.15
C PHE A 356 -11.20 29.52 0.41
N ALA A 357 -10.89 30.77 0.10
CA ALA A 357 -9.61 31.42 0.36
C ALA A 357 -9.50 31.90 1.82
#